data_d52bdd63711a5d67e0b6a78889acf73a
#
_entry.id   d52bdd63711a5d67e0b6a78889acf73a
#
_cell.length_a   1.000
_cell.length_b   1.000
_cell.length_c   1.000
_cell.angle_alpha   90.00
_cell.angle_beta   90.00
_cell.angle_gamma   90.00
#
_symmetry.space_group_name_H-M   'P 1'
#
loop_
_entity.id
_entity.type
_entity.pdbx_description
1 polymer ?
#
loop_
_entity_poly.entity_id
_entity_poly.type
_entity_poly.pdbx_seq_one_letter_code
_entity_poly.pdbx_strand_id
1 'polypeptide(L)'
;INYRRLSVTGAAHSALLEPILDRFQDACAGLHAEPGQIPIISTLTADVIDESTLNQADYWRRHMRQPVRFIQSIQVAHQLGARVFLE
;
A
#
# COMPACT_ATOMS: atom_id res chain seq x y z
N ILE A 1 -16.18 -16.14 -10.98
CA ILE A 1 -15.45 -15.60 -9.81
C ILE A 1 -16.45 -15.16 -8.76
N ASN A 2 -16.35 -15.73 -7.59
CA ASN A 2 -17.15 -15.29 -6.45
C ASN A 2 -16.49 -14.10 -5.77
N TYR A 3 -17.27 -13.06 -5.50
CA TYR A 3 -16.79 -11.91 -4.75
C TYR A 3 -17.84 -11.48 -3.72
N ARG A 4 -17.39 -10.79 -2.70
CA ARG A 4 -18.26 -10.22 -1.68
C ARG A 4 -17.90 -8.74 -1.50
N ARG A 5 -18.90 -7.89 -1.59
CA ARG A 5 -18.71 -6.46 -1.29
C ARG A 5 -18.56 -6.27 0.23
N LEU A 6 -17.50 -5.55 0.61
CA LEU A 6 -17.30 -5.21 2.01
C LEU A 6 -18.14 -4.01 2.40
N SER A 7 -18.75 -4.08 3.59
CA SER A 7 -19.45 -2.94 4.18
C SER A 7 -18.47 -2.17 5.04
N VAL A 8 -17.78 -1.22 4.42
CA VAL A 8 -16.83 -0.34 5.12
C VAL A 8 -17.32 1.10 5.09
N THR A 9 -17.10 1.82 6.18
CA THR A 9 -17.52 3.21 6.34
C THR A 9 -16.39 4.22 6.18
N GLY A 10 -15.15 3.73 6.09
CA GLY A 10 -13.95 4.56 5.91
C GLY A 10 -13.81 5.08 4.49
N ALA A 11 -13.21 6.26 4.36
CA ALA A 11 -12.98 6.92 3.08
C ALA A 11 -11.65 6.54 2.43
N ALA A 12 -10.81 5.72 3.08
CA ALA A 12 -9.50 5.32 2.58
C ALA A 12 -9.59 4.78 1.15
N HIS A 13 -8.59 5.07 0.35
CA HIS A 13 -8.47 4.65 -1.04
C HIS A 13 -9.59 5.18 -1.95
N SER A 14 -10.07 6.39 -1.68
CA SER A 14 -11.11 7.05 -2.46
C SER A 14 -10.88 8.54 -2.62
N ALA A 15 -11.61 9.16 -3.54
CA ALA A 15 -11.55 10.61 -3.78
C ALA A 15 -11.99 11.44 -2.55
N LEU A 16 -12.70 10.85 -1.61
CA LEU A 16 -13.11 11.53 -0.38
C LEU A 16 -11.92 11.94 0.50
N LEU A 17 -10.74 11.34 0.28
CA LEU A 17 -9.52 11.71 0.99
C LEU A 17 -8.81 12.94 0.42
N GLU A 18 -9.16 13.40 -0.78
CA GLU A 18 -8.46 14.52 -1.43
C GLU A 18 -8.23 15.72 -0.50
N PRO A 19 -9.21 16.15 0.33
CA PRO A 19 -9.03 17.31 1.19
C PRO A 19 -7.94 17.19 2.24
N ILE A 20 -7.52 15.97 2.61
CA ILE A 20 -6.52 15.75 3.67
C ILE A 20 -5.16 15.27 3.13
N LEU A 21 -5.04 15.03 1.84
CA LEU A 21 -3.83 14.40 1.29
C LEU A 21 -2.58 15.28 1.45
N ASP A 22 -2.70 16.60 1.33
CA ASP A 22 -1.56 17.48 1.53
C ASP A 22 -1.03 17.42 2.96
N ARG A 23 -1.91 17.46 3.95
CA ARG A 23 -1.55 17.30 5.36
C ARG A 23 -0.94 15.93 5.65
N PHE A 24 -1.50 14.90 5.05
CA PHE A 24 -1.00 13.53 5.20
C PHE A 24 0.40 13.40 4.61
N GLN A 25 0.63 13.95 3.42
CA GLN A 25 1.94 13.95 2.80
C GLN A 25 2.97 14.70 3.64
N ASP A 26 2.61 15.87 4.18
CA ASP A 26 3.48 16.64 5.06
C ASP A 26 3.83 15.85 6.33
N ALA A 27 2.87 15.14 6.90
CA ALA A 27 3.10 14.28 8.07
C ALA A 27 4.07 13.13 7.76
N CYS A 28 4.04 12.61 6.52
CA CYS A 28 4.92 11.52 6.09
C CYS A 28 6.34 11.99 5.72
N ALA A 29 6.57 13.29 5.55
CA ALA A 29 7.86 13.82 5.11
C ALA A 29 9.01 13.53 6.09
N GLY A 30 8.69 13.27 7.37
CA GLY A 30 9.69 12.94 8.40
C GLY A 30 9.94 11.44 8.58
N LEU A 31 9.30 10.58 7.79
CA LEU A 31 9.51 9.14 7.90
C LEU A 31 10.91 8.75 7.43
N HIS A 32 11.53 7.86 8.18
CA HIS A 32 12.83 7.31 7.84
C HIS A 32 12.76 5.79 7.98
N ALA A 33 12.79 5.08 6.85
CA ALA A 33 12.84 3.63 6.80
C ALA A 33 14.28 3.17 6.53
N GLU A 34 14.68 2.14 7.23
CA GLU A 34 15.97 1.48 7.04
C GLU A 34 15.80 0.27 6.10
N PRO A 35 16.89 -0.20 5.45
CA PRO A 35 16.86 -1.41 4.67
C PRO A 35 16.32 -2.58 5.47
N GLY A 36 15.31 -3.28 4.94
CA GLY A 36 14.71 -4.43 5.57
C GLY A 36 15.34 -5.74 5.11
N GLN A 37 15.14 -6.80 5.89
CA GLN A 37 15.57 -8.15 5.55
C GLN A 37 14.46 -8.97 4.90
N ILE A 38 13.21 -8.57 5.11
CA ILE A 38 12.02 -9.23 4.58
C ILE A 38 11.48 -8.39 3.43
N PRO A 39 11.25 -8.99 2.25
CA PRO A 39 10.66 -8.26 1.12
C PRO A 39 9.28 -7.70 1.47
N ILE A 40 9.01 -6.48 1.03
CA ILE A 40 7.71 -5.83 1.16
C ILE A 40 7.10 -5.72 -0.24
N ILE A 41 5.87 -6.18 -0.37
CA ILE A 41 5.09 -5.99 -1.60
C ILE A 41 4.10 -4.85 -1.34
N SER A 42 4.20 -3.81 -2.14
CA SER A 42 3.29 -2.68 -2.05
C SER A 42 1.96 -2.99 -2.73
N THR A 43 0.85 -2.75 -2.04
CA THR A 43 -0.46 -2.86 -2.64
C THR A 43 -0.82 -1.66 -3.54
N LEU A 44 0.01 -0.62 -3.54
CA LEU A 44 -0.13 0.48 -4.49
C LEU A 44 0.37 0.09 -5.88
N THR A 45 1.54 -0.54 -5.96
CA THR A 45 2.20 -0.87 -7.22
C THR A 45 2.07 -2.34 -7.60
N ALA A 46 1.67 -3.18 -6.66
CA ALA A 46 1.68 -4.65 -6.77
C ALA A 46 3.07 -5.18 -7.11
N ASP A 47 4.10 -4.62 -6.48
CA ASP A 47 5.48 -4.98 -6.71
C ASP A 47 6.30 -4.88 -5.42
N VAL A 48 7.48 -5.48 -5.43
CA VAL A 48 8.44 -5.35 -4.33
C VAL A 48 8.97 -3.93 -4.29
N ILE A 49 9.00 -3.36 -3.09
CA ILE A 49 9.56 -2.02 -2.84
C ILE A 49 10.64 -2.10 -1.77
N ASP A 50 11.48 -1.09 -1.74
CA ASP A 50 12.54 -0.94 -0.76
C ASP A 50 12.37 0.33 0.10
N GLU A 51 13.33 0.59 0.98
CA GLU A 51 13.33 1.74 1.87
C GLU A 51 13.33 3.07 1.11
N SER A 52 13.91 3.13 -0.08
CA SER A 52 13.91 4.38 -0.85
C SER A 52 12.51 4.81 -1.25
N THR A 53 11.65 3.85 -1.58
CA THR A 53 10.23 4.10 -1.84
C THR A 53 9.51 4.51 -0.57
N LEU A 54 9.74 3.80 0.54
CA LEU A 54 9.09 4.08 1.82
C LEU A 54 9.46 5.45 2.39
N ASN A 55 10.61 6.00 2.01
CA ASN A 55 11.06 7.32 2.43
C ASN A 55 10.50 8.47 1.59
N GLN A 56 9.70 8.18 0.58
CA GLN A 56 9.06 9.19 -0.25
C GLN A 56 7.66 9.52 0.30
N ALA A 57 7.46 10.76 0.74
CA ALA A 57 6.16 11.20 1.25
C ALA A 57 5.06 11.08 0.19
N ASP A 58 5.39 11.30 -1.08
CA ASP A 58 4.47 11.13 -2.21
C ASP A 58 3.98 9.68 -2.35
N TYR A 59 4.82 8.70 -2.05
CA TYR A 59 4.42 7.29 -2.06
C TYR A 59 3.24 7.05 -1.09
N TRP A 60 3.33 7.57 0.13
CA TRP A 60 2.28 7.40 1.14
C TRP A 60 1.00 8.14 0.77
N ARG A 61 1.13 9.32 0.15
CA ARG A 61 -0.01 10.05 -0.42
C ARG A 61 -0.77 9.20 -1.43
N ARG A 62 -0.06 8.64 -2.39
CA ARG A 62 -0.64 7.78 -3.43
C ARG A 62 -1.21 6.49 -2.83
N HIS A 63 -0.51 5.90 -1.86
CA HIS A 63 -0.97 4.69 -1.18
C HIS A 63 -2.30 4.92 -0.46
N MET A 64 -2.45 6.05 0.21
CA MET A 64 -3.69 6.41 0.92
C MET A 64 -4.87 6.62 -0.04
N ARG A 65 -4.60 7.19 -1.21
CA ARG A 65 -5.62 7.62 -2.18
C ARG A 65 -6.02 6.53 -3.16
N GLN A 66 -5.07 5.76 -3.67
CA GLN A 66 -5.30 4.83 -4.77
C GLN A 66 -5.93 3.51 -4.30
N PRO A 67 -6.59 2.77 -5.20
CA PRO A 67 -7.13 1.45 -4.88
C PRO A 67 -6.04 0.48 -4.40
N VAL A 68 -6.42 -0.42 -3.51
CA VAL A 68 -5.57 -1.51 -3.05
C VAL A 68 -5.53 -2.61 -4.11
N ARG A 69 -4.37 -2.89 -4.66
CA ARG A 69 -4.16 -3.94 -5.68
C ARG A 69 -3.87 -5.29 -5.01
N PHE A 70 -4.84 -5.78 -4.25
CA PHE A 70 -4.65 -6.95 -3.39
C PHE A 70 -4.38 -8.23 -4.18
N ILE A 71 -5.20 -8.53 -5.19
CA ILE A 71 -5.06 -9.76 -6.00
C ILE A 71 -3.69 -9.81 -6.66
N GLN A 72 -3.28 -8.74 -7.31
CA GLN A 72 -1.98 -8.65 -7.97
C GLN A 72 -0.83 -8.81 -6.97
N SER A 73 -0.97 -8.23 -5.78
CA SER A 73 0.03 -8.36 -4.71
C SER A 73 0.17 -9.81 -4.22
N ILE A 74 -0.93 -10.52 -4.06
CA ILE A 74 -0.92 -11.95 -3.72
C ILE A 74 -0.26 -12.78 -4.82
N GLN A 75 -0.51 -12.46 -6.08
CA GLN A 75 0.13 -13.13 -7.22
C GLN A 75 1.66 -12.94 -7.19
N VAL A 76 2.13 -11.73 -6.91
CA VAL A 76 3.57 -11.46 -6.78
C VAL A 76 4.15 -12.23 -5.60
N ALA A 77 3.48 -12.24 -4.45
CA ALA A 77 3.91 -13.01 -3.29
C ALA A 77 4.06 -14.50 -3.61
N HIS A 78 3.09 -15.06 -4.34
CA HIS A 78 3.14 -16.46 -4.77
C HIS A 78 4.33 -16.72 -5.72
N GLN A 79 4.60 -15.82 -6.65
CA GLN A 79 5.75 -15.92 -7.56
C GLN A 79 7.08 -15.88 -6.79
N LEU A 80 7.14 -15.15 -5.69
CA LEU A 80 8.30 -15.07 -4.81
C LEU A 80 8.46 -16.26 -3.87
N GLY A 81 7.52 -17.21 -3.90
CA GLY A 81 7.59 -18.46 -3.14
C GLY A 81 6.66 -18.55 -1.94
N ALA A 82 5.85 -17.54 -1.65
CA ALA A 82 4.88 -17.61 -0.56
C ALA A 82 3.81 -18.68 -0.83
N ARG A 83 3.51 -19.49 0.18
CA ARG A 83 2.52 -20.56 0.10
C ARG A 83 1.48 -20.48 1.22
N VAL A 84 1.82 -19.83 2.34
CA VAL A 84 0.94 -19.65 3.49
C VAL A 84 0.76 -18.17 3.72
N PHE A 85 -0.49 -17.73 3.85
CA PHE A 85 -0.86 -16.35 4.06
C PHE A 85 -1.59 -16.23 5.39
N LEU A 86 -1.14 -15.27 6.21
CA LEU A 86 -1.72 -14.98 7.52
C LEU A 86 -2.40 -13.62 7.49
N GLU A 87 -3.56 -13.54 8.13
CA GLU A 87 -4.26 -12.28 8.39
C GLU A 87 -3.96 -11.75 9.79
#